data_6efffe9c10f4a5d66efb7eb94f360491
#
_entry.id   6efffe9c10f4a5d66efb7eb94f360491
#
_cell.length_a   1.000
_cell.length_b   1.000
_cell.length_c   1.000
_cell.angle_alpha   90.00
_cell.angle_beta   90.00
_cell.angle_gamma   90.00
#
_symmetry.space_group_name_H-M   'P 1'
#
loop_
_entity.id
_entity.type
_entity.pdbx_description
1 polymer ?
#
loop_
_entity_poly.entity_id
_entity_poly.type
_entity_poly.pdbx_seq_one_letter_code
_entity_poly.pdbx_strand_id
1 'polypeptide(L)'
;MSRNAQVIARYQGGDNAGHTIAFNGKTYKLRLIPSGIFYSEKICVIGNGVVLNPKSLVEELRYLHENGVTTDNLRVSDRAHVILPYHIILDGLQEKSKKDNKIGTTNKGIGPCYMDKAGRVGIRVADLLDKETFAEKLKRNVEEKNRLFEKMYDYDGEPLKFEDIFEEYFEYGQEIKKYVTDTSVVLNDALDEGKRVLFEGAQGNMLDIDQGTYPFVTSSNPVAGGVTIGSGVGPAKINKVVGACKAYTSRVGDGPFPTELKNETGDFIREAGHEYGTVTKRPRRIGWFDSVVMRHSKRVSGLTNLCLNCVDVLTGLDEIKICTAYELNGEKIYHYPASLKELEACKPIYETMPGWKEDITKCKTLEDLPENARNYIHRIQDLVGVKVSTFSVGPDRDQTNVLENVWAQI
;
A
#
# COMPACT_ATOMS: atom_id res chain seq x y z
N MET A 1 -14.71 6.52 -1.37
CA MET A 1 -14.33 7.19 -0.09
C MET A 1 -13.75 8.59 -0.32
N SER A 2 -12.75 8.77 -1.15
CA SER A 2 -12.12 10.08 -1.41
C SER A 2 -13.10 11.18 -1.86
N ARG A 3 -14.21 10.83 -2.56
CA ARG A 3 -15.24 11.81 -2.94
C ARG A 3 -15.88 12.53 -1.74
N ASN A 4 -16.03 11.86 -0.61
CA ASN A 4 -16.68 12.40 0.58
C ASN A 4 -15.70 12.99 1.62
N ALA A 5 -14.41 12.84 1.43
CA ALA A 5 -13.37 13.46 2.24
C ALA A 5 -13.07 14.88 1.76
N GLN A 6 -12.68 15.77 2.66
CA GLN A 6 -12.12 17.09 2.33
C GLN A 6 -10.58 17.04 2.27
N VAL A 7 -9.96 16.11 2.99
CA VAL A 7 -8.50 15.91 2.97
C VAL A 7 -8.19 14.46 2.72
N ILE A 8 -7.21 14.17 1.87
CA ILE A 8 -6.70 12.81 1.59
C ILE A 8 -5.20 12.79 1.85
N ALA A 9 -4.76 11.91 2.77
CA ALA A 9 -3.38 11.87 3.24
C ALA A 9 -2.74 10.49 3.08
N ARG A 10 -1.59 10.42 2.38
CA ARG A 10 -0.70 9.27 2.37
C ARG A 10 0.20 9.32 3.60
N TYR A 11 0.31 8.22 4.35
CA TYR A 11 1.04 8.23 5.62
C TYR A 11 2.28 7.31 5.65
N GLN A 12 2.49 6.45 4.66
CA GLN A 12 3.64 5.52 4.62
C GLN A 12 3.94 5.04 3.20
N GLY A 13 5.04 4.26 3.04
CA GLY A 13 5.50 3.75 1.76
C GLY A 13 6.25 4.81 0.95
N GLY A 14 6.28 4.64 -0.35
CA GLY A 14 6.93 5.54 -1.30
C GLY A 14 6.44 5.29 -2.72
N ASP A 15 7.31 5.49 -3.72
CA ASP A 15 7.00 5.24 -5.12
C ASP A 15 7.06 3.78 -5.57
N ASN A 16 7.15 2.85 -4.61
CA ASN A 16 7.08 1.41 -4.82
C ASN A 16 5.66 0.86 -5.04
N ALA A 17 4.63 1.64 -4.68
CA ALA A 17 3.23 1.26 -4.84
C ALA A 17 2.55 2.16 -5.87
N GLY A 18 2.29 1.60 -7.05
CA GLY A 18 1.47 2.28 -8.07
C GLY A 18 -0.02 2.03 -7.85
N HIS A 19 -0.83 3.05 -8.05
CA HIS A 19 -2.28 2.93 -8.11
C HIS A 19 -2.83 3.56 -9.38
N THR A 20 -3.90 2.95 -9.89
CA THR A 20 -4.56 3.39 -11.12
C THR A 20 -5.90 4.03 -10.76
N ILE A 21 -6.16 5.21 -11.29
CA ILE A 21 -7.38 5.97 -11.03
C ILE A 21 -8.08 6.25 -12.35
N ALA A 22 -9.32 5.81 -12.47
CA ALA A 22 -10.22 6.21 -13.55
C ALA A 22 -10.97 7.49 -13.14
N PHE A 23 -10.81 8.55 -13.94
CA PHE A 23 -11.44 9.83 -13.71
C PHE A 23 -11.83 10.50 -15.03
N ASN A 24 -13.11 10.87 -15.17
CA ASN A 24 -13.66 11.52 -16.37
C ASN A 24 -13.31 10.78 -17.69
N GLY A 25 -13.43 9.44 -17.68
CA GLY A 25 -13.16 8.60 -18.86
C GLY A 25 -11.67 8.43 -19.21
N LYS A 26 -10.77 8.97 -18.41
CA LYS A 26 -9.33 8.78 -18.53
C LYS A 26 -8.77 7.94 -17.39
N THR A 27 -7.68 7.25 -17.64
CA THR A 27 -6.96 6.44 -16.64
C THR A 27 -5.63 7.07 -16.32
N TYR A 28 -5.37 7.30 -15.05
CA TYR A 28 -4.15 7.88 -14.52
C TYR A 28 -3.40 6.86 -13.68
N LYS A 29 -2.08 6.83 -13.79
CA LYS A 29 -1.21 5.96 -12.99
C LYS A 29 -0.36 6.84 -12.08
N LEU A 30 -0.63 6.77 -10.77
CA LEU A 30 0.08 7.52 -9.75
C LEU A 30 0.85 6.59 -8.82
N ARG A 31 1.80 7.14 -8.08
CA ARG A 31 2.64 6.42 -7.10
C ARG A 31 2.67 7.10 -5.74
N LEU A 32 2.99 8.39 -5.69
CA LEU A 32 3.17 9.18 -4.47
C LEU A 32 1.95 10.04 -4.17
N ILE A 33 1.39 10.68 -5.19
CA ILE A 33 0.32 11.66 -5.05
C ILE A 33 -0.99 10.96 -4.65
N PRO A 34 -1.70 11.44 -3.61
CA PRO A 34 -2.96 10.84 -3.16
C PRO A 34 -4.06 10.84 -4.20
N SER A 35 -4.96 9.86 -4.11
CA SER A 35 -6.07 9.65 -5.07
C SER A 35 -7.06 10.82 -5.18
N GLY A 36 -7.03 11.74 -4.24
CA GLY A 36 -7.90 12.93 -4.23
C GLY A 36 -7.45 14.07 -5.12
N ILE A 37 -6.28 14.01 -5.75
CA ILE A 37 -5.67 15.13 -6.52
C ILE A 37 -6.56 15.65 -7.66
N PHE A 38 -7.43 14.81 -8.21
CA PHE A 38 -8.35 15.18 -9.28
C PHE A 38 -9.51 16.10 -8.84
N TYR A 39 -9.62 16.38 -7.55
CA TYR A 39 -10.62 17.26 -6.97
C TYR A 39 -9.91 18.49 -6.41
N SER A 40 -9.93 19.59 -7.15
CA SER A 40 -9.18 20.83 -6.81
C SER A 40 -9.60 21.46 -5.47
N GLU A 41 -10.83 21.19 -5.01
CA GLU A 41 -11.38 21.66 -3.74
C GLU A 41 -10.90 20.86 -2.52
N LYS A 42 -10.20 19.73 -2.72
CA LYS A 42 -9.71 18.88 -1.63
C LYS A 42 -8.23 19.12 -1.38
N ILE A 43 -7.80 18.93 -0.15
CA ILE A 43 -6.38 18.97 0.19
C ILE A 43 -5.81 17.56 0.07
N CYS A 44 -4.71 17.40 -0.66
CA CYS A 44 -3.96 16.17 -0.79
C CYS A 44 -2.63 16.27 -0.05
N VAL A 45 -2.34 15.32 0.83
CA VAL A 45 -1.18 15.38 1.72
C VAL A 45 -0.28 14.17 1.52
N ILE A 46 1.01 14.41 1.34
CA ILE A 46 2.08 13.41 1.48
C ILE A 46 2.68 13.62 2.87
N GLY A 47 2.37 12.70 3.78
CA GLY A 47 2.76 12.77 5.19
C GLY A 47 4.23 12.43 5.45
N ASN A 48 4.68 12.69 6.66
CA ASN A 48 6.07 12.50 7.10
C ASN A 48 6.54 11.03 7.13
N GLY A 49 5.63 10.07 7.15
CA GLY A 49 5.97 8.65 7.10
C GLY A 49 6.24 8.11 5.70
N VAL A 50 5.96 8.89 4.66
CA VAL A 50 6.33 8.55 3.29
C VAL A 50 7.82 8.79 3.08
N VAL A 51 8.52 7.87 2.40
CA VAL A 51 9.86 8.14 1.86
C VAL A 51 9.70 8.65 0.44
N LEU A 52 10.10 9.89 0.25
CA LEU A 52 9.83 10.68 -0.95
C LEU A 52 10.98 10.59 -1.93
N ASN A 53 10.70 10.11 -3.14
CA ASN A 53 11.62 10.28 -4.25
C ASN A 53 11.27 11.60 -4.99
N PRO A 54 12.10 12.67 -4.87
CA PRO A 54 11.79 13.97 -5.48
C PRO A 54 11.66 13.90 -7.00
N LYS A 55 12.51 13.11 -7.66
CA LYS A 55 12.43 12.86 -9.09
C LYS A 55 11.10 12.28 -9.51
N SER A 56 10.68 11.20 -8.83
CA SER A 56 9.38 10.57 -9.10
C SER A 56 8.20 11.52 -8.84
N LEU A 57 8.28 12.37 -7.81
CA LEU A 57 7.24 13.35 -7.53
C LEU A 57 7.15 14.40 -8.64
N VAL A 58 8.29 14.95 -9.07
CA VAL A 58 8.35 15.94 -10.16
C VAL A 58 7.81 15.34 -11.46
N GLU A 59 8.18 14.10 -11.79
CA GLU A 59 7.63 13.38 -12.94
C GLU A 59 6.10 13.23 -12.87
N GLU A 60 5.55 12.88 -11.70
CA GLU A 60 4.10 12.78 -11.51
C GLU A 60 3.41 14.16 -11.62
N LEU A 61 4.00 15.21 -11.08
CA LEU A 61 3.47 16.58 -11.20
C LEU A 61 3.42 17.03 -12.66
N ARG A 62 4.50 16.83 -13.40
CA ARG A 62 4.57 17.15 -14.83
C ARG A 62 3.52 16.35 -15.63
N TYR A 63 3.43 15.05 -15.39
CA TYR A 63 2.43 14.18 -16.00
C TYR A 63 1.00 14.67 -15.75
N LEU A 64 0.68 15.07 -14.52
CA LEU A 64 -0.66 15.59 -14.18
C LEU A 64 -0.93 16.93 -14.89
N HIS A 65 0.03 17.85 -14.91
CA HIS A 65 -0.10 19.15 -15.58
C HIS A 65 -0.29 18.99 -17.10
N GLU A 66 0.45 18.10 -17.75
CA GLU A 66 0.30 17.78 -19.18
C GLU A 66 -1.08 17.22 -19.50
N ASN A 67 -1.72 16.57 -18.52
CA ASN A 67 -3.09 16.06 -18.63
C ASN A 67 -4.16 17.04 -18.13
N GLY A 68 -3.81 18.30 -17.86
CA GLY A 68 -4.73 19.36 -17.46
C GLY A 68 -5.23 19.26 -16.02
N VAL A 69 -4.51 18.52 -15.15
CA VAL A 69 -4.84 18.40 -13.72
C VAL A 69 -4.00 19.39 -12.95
N THR A 70 -4.63 20.30 -12.18
CA THR A 70 -3.95 21.20 -11.27
C THR A 70 -3.49 20.46 -10.00
N THR A 71 -2.40 20.93 -9.40
CA THR A 71 -1.82 20.31 -8.20
C THR A 71 -1.64 21.30 -7.05
N ASP A 72 -2.24 22.49 -7.12
CA ASP A 72 -2.11 23.55 -6.11
C ASP A 72 -2.66 23.13 -4.74
N ASN A 73 -3.50 22.10 -4.72
CA ASN A 73 -4.07 21.47 -3.54
C ASN A 73 -3.16 20.41 -2.89
N LEU A 74 -1.97 20.15 -3.40
CA LEU A 74 -0.99 19.23 -2.82
C LEU A 74 -0.24 19.90 -1.65
N ARG A 75 0.05 19.10 -0.62
CA ARG A 75 0.91 19.45 0.52
C ARG A 75 1.89 18.30 0.75
N VAL A 76 3.17 18.63 0.92
CA VAL A 76 4.24 17.66 1.15
C VAL A 76 4.89 17.95 2.50
N SER A 77 5.07 16.93 3.32
CA SER A 77 5.68 17.10 4.63
C SER A 77 7.15 17.50 4.52
N ASP A 78 7.51 18.55 5.21
CA ASP A 78 8.89 18.98 5.46
C ASP A 78 9.72 17.93 6.19
N ARG A 79 9.07 17.02 6.97
CA ARG A 79 9.69 15.94 7.74
C ARG A 79 9.81 14.62 6.99
N ALA A 80 9.26 14.48 5.78
CA ALA A 80 9.41 13.27 4.97
C ALA A 80 10.88 13.05 4.62
N HIS A 81 11.32 11.78 4.58
CA HIS A 81 12.70 11.44 4.22
C HIS A 81 12.84 11.30 2.70
N VAL A 82 13.97 11.72 2.19
CA VAL A 82 14.27 11.80 0.75
C VAL A 82 15.00 10.55 0.28
N ILE A 83 14.46 9.89 -0.75
CA ILE A 83 15.15 8.83 -1.48
C ILE A 83 16.15 9.48 -2.45
N LEU A 84 17.39 9.04 -2.36
CA LEU A 84 18.51 9.51 -3.17
C LEU A 84 19.11 8.34 -3.99
N PRO A 85 19.89 8.59 -5.03
CA PRO A 85 20.42 7.55 -5.91
C PRO A 85 21.13 6.41 -5.19
N TYR A 86 21.87 6.69 -4.13
CA TYR A 86 22.56 5.66 -3.34
C TYR A 86 21.60 4.69 -2.63
N HIS A 87 20.38 5.11 -2.30
CA HIS A 87 19.36 4.20 -1.74
C HIS A 87 18.92 3.17 -2.79
N ILE A 88 18.72 3.62 -4.04
CA ILE A 88 18.29 2.76 -5.15
C ILE A 88 19.38 1.74 -5.48
N ILE A 89 20.62 2.18 -5.54
CA ILE A 89 21.78 1.28 -5.76
C ILE A 89 21.88 0.27 -4.61
N LEU A 90 21.81 0.72 -3.37
CA LEU A 90 21.90 -0.15 -2.20
C LEU A 90 20.80 -1.21 -2.17
N ASP A 91 19.57 -0.85 -2.52
CA ASP A 91 18.44 -1.79 -2.62
C ASP A 91 18.74 -2.91 -3.61
N GLY A 92 19.24 -2.57 -4.79
CA GLY A 92 19.66 -3.54 -5.81
C GLY A 92 20.83 -4.44 -5.36
N LEU A 93 21.84 -3.86 -4.71
CA LEU A 93 23.01 -4.60 -4.21
C LEU A 93 22.62 -5.56 -3.08
N GLN A 94 21.79 -5.11 -2.14
CA GLN A 94 21.28 -5.95 -1.05
C GLN A 94 20.45 -7.13 -1.59
N GLU A 95 19.59 -6.88 -2.58
CA GLU A 95 18.78 -7.93 -3.18
C GLU A 95 19.63 -8.94 -3.95
N LYS A 96 20.66 -8.47 -4.69
CA LYS A 96 21.62 -9.32 -5.40
C LYS A 96 22.43 -10.19 -4.43
N SER A 97 22.85 -9.64 -3.30
CA SER A 97 23.67 -10.35 -2.31
C SER A 97 22.94 -11.49 -1.60
N LYS A 98 21.60 -11.43 -1.51
CA LYS A 98 20.78 -12.45 -0.84
C LYS A 98 20.64 -13.77 -1.59
N LYS A 99 21.08 -13.84 -2.84
CA LYS A 99 21.04 -15.05 -3.70
C LYS A 99 19.64 -15.69 -3.68
N ASP A 100 19.51 -16.87 -3.04
CA ASP A 100 18.26 -17.63 -2.97
C ASP A 100 17.26 -17.08 -1.92
N ASN A 101 17.70 -16.17 -1.04
CA ASN A 101 16.87 -15.56 0.00
C ASN A 101 16.36 -14.16 -0.39
N LYS A 102 16.10 -13.94 -1.67
CA LYS A 102 15.56 -12.67 -2.18
C LYS A 102 14.19 -12.36 -1.55
N ILE A 103 13.97 -11.10 -1.28
CA ILE A 103 12.67 -10.60 -0.78
C ILE A 103 11.74 -10.27 -1.95
N GLY A 104 12.31 -9.98 -3.12
CA GLY A 104 11.56 -9.53 -4.29
C GLY A 104 11.24 -8.03 -4.22
N THR A 105 12.23 -7.19 -3.86
CA THR A 105 12.06 -5.75 -3.73
C THR A 105 11.71 -5.09 -5.07
N THR A 106 11.21 -3.87 -5.01
CA THR A 106 10.89 -3.06 -6.20
C THR A 106 12.09 -2.30 -6.75
N ASN A 107 13.25 -2.38 -6.11
CA ASN A 107 14.48 -1.66 -6.44
C ASN A 107 14.26 -0.13 -6.52
N LYS A 108 13.46 0.42 -5.59
CA LYS A 108 13.15 1.84 -5.48
C LYS A 108 13.85 2.55 -4.33
N GLY A 109 14.72 1.83 -3.59
CA GLY A 109 15.46 2.40 -2.46
C GLY A 109 14.62 2.64 -1.20
N ILE A 110 13.41 2.07 -1.13
CA ILE A 110 12.48 2.27 0.00
C ILE A 110 13.10 1.79 1.30
N GLY A 111 13.53 0.52 1.36
CA GLY A 111 14.16 -0.09 2.53
C GLY A 111 15.39 0.68 3.00
N PRO A 112 16.39 0.91 2.13
CA PRO A 112 17.57 1.71 2.48
C PRO A 112 17.26 3.11 3.00
N CYS A 113 16.25 3.80 2.46
CA CYS A 113 15.85 5.11 2.97
C CYS A 113 15.26 5.04 4.38
N TYR A 114 14.42 4.04 4.68
CA TYR A 114 13.93 3.80 6.05
C TYR A 114 15.06 3.36 7.01
N MET A 115 16.06 2.63 6.53
CA MET A 115 17.26 2.30 7.32
C MET A 115 18.03 3.58 7.70
N ASP A 116 18.28 4.48 6.75
CA ASP A 116 18.96 5.75 7.01
C ASP A 116 18.14 6.65 7.97
N LYS A 117 16.80 6.64 7.84
CA LYS A 117 15.90 7.31 8.80
C LYS A 117 16.09 6.76 10.21
N ALA A 118 16.04 5.45 10.40
CA ALA A 118 16.22 4.79 11.68
C ALA A 118 17.65 4.95 12.21
N GLY A 119 18.65 4.93 11.34
CA GLY A 119 20.06 5.21 11.61
C GLY A 119 20.35 6.67 11.91
N ARG A 120 19.40 7.57 11.74
CA ARG A 120 19.49 9.02 11.99
C ARG A 120 20.53 9.73 11.12
N VAL A 121 20.75 9.18 9.92
CA VAL A 121 21.61 9.78 8.87
C VAL A 121 20.82 10.22 7.64
N GLY A 122 19.51 9.98 7.64
CA GLY A 122 18.61 10.35 6.56
C GLY A 122 18.51 11.86 6.31
N ILE A 123 18.20 12.23 5.09
CA ILE A 123 17.96 13.61 4.66
C ILE A 123 16.45 13.80 4.57
N ARG A 124 15.93 14.87 5.19
CA ARG A 124 14.51 15.25 5.13
C ARG A 124 14.26 16.24 3.99
N VAL A 125 13.00 16.40 3.63
CA VAL A 125 12.59 17.43 2.65
C VAL A 125 13.01 18.84 3.10
N ALA A 126 12.87 19.17 4.39
CA ALA A 126 13.36 20.44 4.93
C ALA A 126 14.86 20.65 4.68
N ASP A 127 15.67 19.61 4.86
CA ASP A 127 17.11 19.65 4.60
C ASP A 127 17.41 19.86 3.10
N LEU A 128 16.65 19.19 2.22
CA LEU A 128 16.77 19.29 0.76
C LEU A 128 16.56 20.72 0.26
N LEU A 129 15.71 21.49 0.94
CA LEU A 129 15.39 22.88 0.57
C LEU A 129 16.43 23.89 1.04
N ASP A 130 17.25 23.53 2.01
CA ASP A 130 18.35 24.36 2.49
C ASP A 130 19.68 23.94 1.86
N LYS A 131 20.25 24.82 1.06
CA LYS A 131 21.41 24.52 0.22
C LYS A 131 22.64 24.04 1.02
N GLU A 132 22.91 24.67 2.14
CA GLU A 132 24.11 24.40 2.96
C GLU A 132 23.91 23.08 3.72
N THR A 133 22.77 22.91 4.37
CA THR A 133 22.41 21.68 5.09
C THR A 133 22.36 20.47 4.15
N PHE A 134 21.78 20.64 2.96
CA PHE A 134 21.72 19.56 1.98
C PHE A 134 23.11 19.16 1.50
N ALA A 135 23.96 20.15 1.15
CA ALA A 135 25.33 19.88 0.70
C ALA A 135 26.16 19.14 1.76
N GLU A 136 26.10 19.58 3.02
CA GLU A 136 26.84 18.94 4.12
C GLU A 136 26.42 17.48 4.33
N LYS A 137 25.10 17.24 4.49
CA LYS A 137 24.57 15.91 4.74
C LYS A 137 24.79 14.97 3.55
N LEU A 138 24.54 15.46 2.33
CA LEU A 138 24.70 14.67 1.12
C LEU A 138 26.15 14.24 0.91
N LYS A 139 27.11 15.15 1.07
CA LYS A 139 28.54 14.84 0.90
C LYS A 139 28.99 13.71 1.82
N ARG A 140 28.67 13.81 3.11
CA ARG A 140 28.96 12.77 4.09
C ARG A 140 28.33 11.43 3.71
N ASN A 141 27.04 11.43 3.32
CA ASN A 141 26.34 10.20 2.99
C ASN A 141 26.87 9.56 1.70
N VAL A 142 27.20 10.35 0.67
CA VAL A 142 27.80 9.84 -0.58
C VAL A 142 29.15 9.19 -0.31
N GLU A 143 30.03 9.83 0.48
CA GLU A 143 31.33 9.27 0.87
C GLU A 143 31.19 7.94 1.62
N GLU A 144 30.24 7.86 2.56
CA GLU A 144 29.98 6.64 3.32
C GLU A 144 29.41 5.52 2.45
N LYS A 145 28.45 5.85 1.58
CA LYS A 145 27.81 4.84 0.68
C LYS A 145 28.80 4.34 -0.38
N ASN A 146 29.63 5.20 -0.96
CA ASN A 146 30.67 4.74 -1.89
C ASN A 146 31.62 3.74 -1.22
N ARG A 147 32.08 4.02 0.00
CA ARG A 147 32.92 3.06 0.78
C ARG A 147 32.19 1.77 1.07
N LEU A 148 30.89 1.84 1.37
CA LEU A 148 30.06 0.66 1.61
C LEU A 148 29.93 -0.21 0.34
N PHE A 149 29.67 0.44 -0.79
CA PHE A 149 29.51 -0.25 -2.07
C PHE A 149 30.80 -0.97 -2.50
N GLU A 150 31.93 -0.29 -2.40
CA GLU A 150 33.25 -0.84 -2.74
C GLU A 150 33.60 -2.01 -1.82
N LYS A 151 33.48 -1.83 -0.50
CA LYS A 151 34.04 -2.80 0.48
C LYS A 151 33.10 -3.97 0.83
N MET A 152 31.79 -3.79 0.69
CA MET A 152 30.81 -4.79 1.14
C MET A 152 30.09 -5.50 0.00
N TYR A 153 30.00 -4.87 -1.19
CA TYR A 153 29.16 -5.37 -2.27
C TYR A 153 29.91 -5.60 -3.58
N ASP A 154 31.23 -5.42 -3.63
CA ASP A 154 32.04 -5.53 -4.84
C ASP A 154 31.39 -4.80 -6.03
N TYR A 155 30.94 -3.56 -5.76
CA TYR A 155 30.24 -2.75 -6.75
C TYR A 155 31.19 -2.37 -7.88
N ASP A 156 30.82 -2.75 -9.10
CA ASP A 156 31.59 -2.54 -10.33
C ASP A 156 31.19 -1.27 -11.10
N GLY A 157 30.23 -0.50 -10.57
CA GLY A 157 29.81 0.77 -11.15
C GLY A 157 30.71 1.94 -10.76
N GLU A 158 30.54 3.05 -11.46
CA GLU A 158 31.25 4.30 -11.12
C GLU A 158 30.85 4.79 -9.72
N PRO A 159 31.80 5.28 -8.91
CA PRO A 159 31.49 5.92 -7.65
C PRO A 159 30.53 7.11 -7.85
N LEU A 160 29.57 7.23 -6.94
CA LEU A 160 28.66 8.36 -6.96
C LEU A 160 29.42 9.66 -6.73
N LYS A 161 29.14 10.68 -7.54
CA LYS A 161 29.68 12.03 -7.40
C LYS A 161 28.70 12.89 -6.64
N PHE A 162 29.18 13.57 -5.64
CA PHE A 162 28.40 14.51 -4.82
C PHE A 162 27.76 15.59 -5.69
N GLU A 163 28.55 16.19 -6.59
CA GLU A 163 28.16 17.32 -7.42
C GLU A 163 26.94 17.00 -8.29
N ASP A 164 26.98 15.84 -8.95
CA ASP A 164 25.91 15.41 -9.86
C ASP A 164 24.58 15.22 -9.11
N ILE A 165 24.63 14.57 -7.93
CA ILE A 165 23.43 14.35 -7.10
C ILE A 165 22.95 15.66 -6.50
N PHE A 166 23.88 16.53 -6.06
CA PHE A 166 23.53 17.80 -5.43
C PHE A 166 22.78 18.71 -6.41
N GLU A 167 23.31 18.90 -7.62
CA GLU A 167 22.69 19.75 -8.63
C GLU A 167 21.30 19.25 -9.00
N GLU A 168 21.18 17.98 -9.39
CA GLU A 168 19.91 17.37 -9.80
C GLU A 168 18.85 17.43 -8.69
N TYR A 169 19.19 16.98 -7.48
CA TYR A 169 18.21 16.86 -6.40
C TYR A 169 17.86 18.18 -5.72
N PHE A 170 18.80 19.13 -5.69
CA PHE A 170 18.49 20.48 -5.23
C PHE A 170 17.49 21.17 -6.17
N GLU A 171 17.64 20.98 -7.49
CA GLU A 171 16.69 21.49 -8.48
C GLU A 171 15.29 20.89 -8.24
N TYR A 172 15.17 19.56 -8.09
CA TYR A 172 13.90 18.95 -7.73
C TYR A 172 13.33 19.50 -6.41
N GLY A 173 14.19 19.77 -5.43
CA GLY A 173 13.81 20.42 -4.20
C GLY A 173 13.15 21.79 -4.44
N GLN A 174 13.75 22.62 -5.30
CA GLN A 174 13.18 23.93 -5.64
C GLN A 174 11.84 23.81 -6.38
N GLU A 175 11.67 22.83 -7.29
CA GLU A 175 10.39 22.60 -7.98
C GLU A 175 9.25 22.23 -7.01
N ILE A 176 9.54 21.40 -6.00
CA ILE A 176 8.53 20.97 -5.03
C ILE A 176 8.34 21.93 -3.86
N LYS A 177 9.20 22.93 -3.69
CA LYS A 177 9.22 23.84 -2.54
C LYS A 177 7.87 24.48 -2.23
N LYS A 178 7.11 24.87 -3.24
CA LYS A 178 5.80 25.51 -3.08
C LYS A 178 4.75 24.61 -2.41
N TYR A 179 4.95 23.30 -2.41
CA TYR A 179 4.05 22.32 -1.79
C TYR A 179 4.44 21.99 -0.35
N VAL A 180 5.69 22.33 0.05
CA VAL A 180 6.26 21.86 1.32
C VAL A 180 5.75 22.68 2.50
N THR A 181 5.30 21.98 3.52
CA THR A 181 4.77 22.57 4.76
C THR A 181 4.83 21.57 5.92
N ASP A 182 4.54 22.01 7.15
CA ASP A 182 4.24 21.14 8.28
C ASP A 182 2.86 20.50 8.08
N THR A 183 2.85 19.28 7.53
CA THR A 183 1.61 18.56 7.25
C THR A 183 0.90 18.08 8.51
N SER A 184 1.58 17.98 9.66
CA SER A 184 0.93 17.60 10.91
C SER A 184 -0.01 18.73 11.39
N VAL A 185 0.39 19.98 11.21
CA VAL A 185 -0.47 21.15 11.47
C VAL A 185 -1.67 21.12 10.53
N VAL A 186 -1.44 21.01 9.22
CA VAL A 186 -2.53 20.97 8.22
C VAL A 186 -3.58 19.92 8.53
N LEU A 187 -3.14 18.71 8.94
CA LEU A 187 -4.05 17.59 9.22
C LEU A 187 -4.79 17.76 10.53
N ASN A 188 -4.11 18.23 11.59
CA ASN A 188 -4.74 18.45 12.89
C ASN A 188 -5.74 19.61 12.85
N ASP A 189 -5.39 20.72 12.20
CA ASP A 189 -6.31 21.86 12.02
C ASP A 189 -7.57 21.44 11.25
N ALA A 190 -7.39 20.65 10.17
CA ALA A 190 -8.53 20.12 9.42
C ALA A 190 -9.44 19.24 10.26
N LEU A 191 -8.87 18.37 11.12
CA LEU A 191 -9.65 17.52 12.04
C LEU A 191 -10.35 18.35 13.12
N ASP A 192 -9.68 19.36 13.69
CA ASP A 192 -10.22 20.22 14.73
C ASP A 192 -11.33 21.14 14.18
N GLU A 193 -11.31 21.47 12.90
CA GLU A 193 -12.38 22.12 12.15
C GLU A 193 -13.54 21.17 11.77
N GLY A 194 -13.49 19.89 12.14
CA GLY A 194 -14.51 18.90 11.82
C GLY A 194 -14.51 18.42 10.37
N LYS A 195 -13.41 18.64 9.61
CA LYS A 195 -13.27 18.13 8.25
C LYS A 195 -13.04 16.61 8.25
N ARG A 196 -13.61 15.94 7.25
CA ARG A 196 -13.39 14.52 7.03
C ARG A 196 -12.05 14.28 6.36
N VAL A 197 -11.16 13.61 7.08
CA VAL A 197 -9.81 13.25 6.62
C VAL A 197 -9.77 11.76 6.29
N LEU A 198 -9.38 11.43 5.07
CA LEU A 198 -9.11 10.06 4.62
C LEU A 198 -7.61 9.78 4.63
N PHE A 199 -7.17 8.90 5.50
CA PHE A 199 -5.81 8.37 5.45
C PHE A 199 -5.75 7.21 4.46
N GLU A 200 -5.00 7.40 3.38
CA GLU A 200 -4.82 6.44 2.29
C GLU A 200 -3.54 5.65 2.53
N GLY A 201 -3.67 4.37 2.92
CA GLY A 201 -2.54 3.46 3.04
C GLY A 201 -2.09 2.92 1.70
N ALA A 202 -0.87 2.40 1.67
CA ALA A 202 -0.30 1.66 0.56
C ALA A 202 0.11 0.25 1.03
N GLN A 203 0.38 -0.68 0.10
CA GLN A 203 0.67 -2.09 0.37
C GLN A 203 -0.51 -2.78 1.10
N GLY A 204 -0.25 -3.52 2.17
CA GLY A 204 -1.28 -4.23 2.94
C GLY A 204 -0.74 -4.76 4.26
N ASN A 205 -1.64 -5.15 5.17
CA ASN A 205 -1.29 -5.56 6.53
C ASN A 205 -0.26 -6.70 6.59
N MET A 206 -0.32 -7.66 5.66
CA MET A 206 0.64 -8.77 5.64
C MET A 206 2.03 -8.37 5.13
N LEU A 207 2.19 -7.13 4.64
CA LEU A 207 3.47 -6.54 4.28
C LEU A 207 3.99 -5.56 5.34
N ASP A 208 3.32 -5.44 6.48
CA ASP A 208 3.77 -4.59 7.59
C ASP A 208 5.07 -5.13 8.21
N ILE A 209 6.02 -4.25 8.50
CA ILE A 209 7.34 -4.65 9.01
C ILE A 209 7.27 -5.37 10.35
N ASP A 210 6.31 -5.02 11.20
CA ASP A 210 6.15 -5.59 12.53
C ASP A 210 5.14 -6.72 12.60
N GLN A 211 4.04 -6.62 11.82
CA GLN A 211 2.88 -7.51 11.91
C GLN A 211 2.68 -8.41 10.68
N GLY A 212 3.49 -8.24 9.65
CA GLY A 212 3.43 -9.01 8.41
C GLY A 212 4.25 -10.28 8.40
N THR A 213 4.41 -10.85 7.21
CA THR A 213 5.20 -12.07 6.93
C THR A 213 6.71 -11.77 6.87
N TYR A 214 7.29 -11.26 7.95
CA TYR A 214 8.71 -10.94 7.99
C TYR A 214 9.60 -12.16 7.64
N PRO A 215 10.64 -12.03 6.78
CA PRO A 215 11.18 -10.80 6.20
C PRO A 215 10.52 -10.39 4.85
N PHE A 216 9.50 -11.09 4.36
CA PHE A 216 8.82 -10.80 3.10
C PHE A 216 7.78 -9.69 3.29
N VAL A 217 8.26 -8.50 3.66
CA VAL A 217 7.48 -7.31 4.04
C VAL A 217 8.05 -6.05 3.40
N THR A 218 7.30 -4.94 3.47
CA THR A 218 7.85 -3.60 3.21
C THR A 218 8.56 -3.08 4.46
N SER A 219 9.36 -2.03 4.31
CA SER A 219 10.09 -1.41 5.45
C SER A 219 9.27 -0.32 6.15
N SER A 220 7.94 -0.39 6.05
CA SER A 220 7.02 0.58 6.66
C SER A 220 5.84 -0.13 7.33
N ASN A 221 4.98 0.65 7.99
CA ASN A 221 3.80 0.14 8.69
C ASN A 221 2.50 0.47 7.94
N PRO A 222 2.02 -0.42 7.03
CA PRO A 222 0.70 -0.31 6.40
C PRO A 222 -0.48 -0.46 7.35
N VAL A 223 -0.30 -1.10 8.52
CA VAL A 223 -1.34 -1.21 9.55
C VAL A 223 -1.82 0.17 9.99
N ALA A 224 -3.07 0.26 10.44
CA ALA A 224 -3.68 1.56 10.78
C ALA A 224 -2.92 2.34 11.87
N GLY A 225 -2.19 1.65 12.76
CA GLY A 225 -1.31 2.30 13.74
C GLY A 225 -0.21 3.16 13.10
N GLY A 226 0.20 2.85 11.87
CA GLY A 226 1.16 3.64 11.10
C GLY A 226 0.68 5.04 10.74
N VAL A 227 -0.64 5.28 10.72
CA VAL A 227 -1.24 6.59 10.46
C VAL A 227 -0.75 7.64 11.45
N THR A 228 -0.75 7.33 12.73
CA THR A 228 -0.42 8.29 13.78
C THR A 228 1.02 8.77 13.68
N ILE A 229 1.94 7.86 13.45
CA ILE A 229 3.38 8.17 13.32
C ILE A 229 3.65 8.84 11.96
N GLY A 230 3.04 8.32 10.90
CA GLY A 230 3.32 8.76 9.52
C GLY A 230 2.60 10.04 9.08
N SER A 231 1.66 10.54 9.88
CA SER A 231 0.93 11.79 9.60
C SER A 231 1.07 12.85 10.71
N GLY A 232 1.53 12.47 11.92
CA GLY A 232 1.59 13.36 13.06
C GLY A 232 0.21 13.64 13.69
N VAL A 233 -0.77 12.76 13.45
CA VAL A 233 -2.12 12.85 14.03
C VAL A 233 -2.23 11.91 15.22
N GLY A 234 -2.74 12.41 16.35
CA GLY A 234 -2.90 11.60 17.56
C GLY A 234 -3.90 10.43 17.37
N PRO A 235 -3.67 9.27 18.02
CA PRO A 235 -4.49 8.07 17.79
C PRO A 235 -5.96 8.26 18.14
N ALA A 236 -6.28 9.12 19.11
CA ALA A 236 -7.67 9.41 19.51
C ALA A 236 -8.49 10.15 18.43
N LYS A 237 -7.84 10.70 17.39
CA LYS A 237 -8.51 11.37 16.26
C LYS A 237 -8.85 10.39 15.12
N ILE A 238 -8.51 9.11 15.22
CA ILE A 238 -8.85 8.09 14.23
C ILE A 238 -10.17 7.43 14.63
N ASN A 239 -11.23 7.73 13.91
CA ASN A 239 -12.58 7.29 14.27
C ASN A 239 -12.95 5.94 13.68
N LYS A 240 -12.54 5.68 12.41
CA LYS A 240 -12.86 4.44 11.68
C LYS A 240 -11.66 3.92 10.91
N VAL A 241 -11.57 2.60 10.83
CA VAL A 241 -10.56 1.90 10.03
C VAL A 241 -11.26 0.97 9.07
N VAL A 242 -11.18 1.27 7.77
CA VAL A 242 -11.79 0.48 6.71
C VAL A 242 -10.75 -0.41 6.06
N GLY A 243 -10.91 -1.73 6.22
CA GLY A 243 -10.07 -2.72 5.57
C GLY A 243 -10.51 -2.95 4.13
N ALA A 244 -9.65 -2.66 3.15
CA ALA A 244 -9.89 -3.05 1.77
C ALA A 244 -9.32 -4.45 1.51
N CYS A 245 -10.16 -5.38 1.13
CA CYS A 245 -9.78 -6.75 0.76
C CYS A 245 -10.47 -7.19 -0.52
N LYS A 246 -9.97 -8.24 -1.15
CA LYS A 246 -10.62 -8.90 -2.28
C LYS A 246 -11.44 -10.08 -1.81
N ALA A 247 -12.35 -10.55 -2.64
CA ALA A 247 -13.10 -11.78 -2.40
C ALA A 247 -12.24 -13.06 -2.46
N TYR A 248 -10.96 -12.93 -2.76
CA TYR A 248 -9.92 -13.96 -2.77
C TYR A 248 -8.60 -13.34 -2.29
N THR A 249 -7.55 -14.13 -2.15
CA THR A 249 -6.24 -13.61 -1.76
C THR A 249 -5.31 -13.50 -2.97
N SER A 250 -4.57 -12.40 -3.07
CA SER A 250 -3.50 -12.24 -4.05
C SER A 250 -2.21 -11.73 -3.39
N ARG A 251 -1.06 -12.22 -3.84
CA ARG A 251 0.24 -11.85 -3.31
C ARG A 251 1.24 -11.59 -4.43
N VAL A 252 2.06 -10.55 -4.27
CA VAL A 252 3.26 -10.29 -5.05
C VAL A 252 4.48 -10.66 -4.19
N GLY A 253 5.49 -11.29 -4.80
CA GLY A 253 6.73 -11.67 -4.12
C GLY A 253 6.66 -13.02 -3.41
N ASP A 254 7.76 -13.35 -2.77
CA ASP A 254 7.99 -14.64 -2.13
C ASP A 254 7.38 -14.72 -0.73
N GLY A 255 7.65 -15.81 -0.02
CA GLY A 255 7.16 -16.07 1.32
C GLY A 255 5.96 -17.01 1.37
N PRO A 256 5.63 -17.51 2.56
CA PRO A 256 4.54 -18.46 2.78
C PRO A 256 3.18 -17.91 2.38
N PHE A 257 2.36 -18.77 1.80
CA PHE A 257 1.01 -18.45 1.35
C PHE A 257 0.11 -19.69 1.54
N PRO A 258 -0.42 -19.97 2.73
CA PRO A 258 -1.10 -21.21 3.05
C PRO A 258 -2.27 -21.55 2.13
N THR A 259 -3.01 -20.55 1.66
CA THR A 259 -4.19 -20.75 0.79
C THR A 259 -3.87 -20.70 -0.70
N GLU A 260 -2.59 -20.70 -1.10
CA GLU A 260 -2.17 -20.59 -2.50
C GLU A 260 -2.73 -21.68 -3.39
N LEU A 261 -3.22 -21.30 -4.56
CA LEU A 261 -3.75 -22.16 -5.59
C LEU A 261 -2.75 -22.28 -6.76
N LYS A 262 -2.17 -23.45 -6.91
CA LYS A 262 -1.25 -23.80 -8.02
C LYS A 262 -1.96 -24.76 -8.99
N ASN A 263 -3.16 -24.39 -9.44
CA ASN A 263 -4.04 -25.20 -10.27
C ASN A 263 -4.88 -24.32 -11.19
N GLU A 264 -5.71 -24.96 -12.03
CA GLU A 264 -6.60 -24.30 -12.98
C GLU A 264 -7.52 -23.25 -12.35
N THR A 265 -7.98 -23.48 -11.12
CA THR A 265 -8.81 -22.49 -10.39
C THR A 265 -8.02 -21.22 -10.08
N GLY A 266 -6.74 -21.36 -9.66
CA GLY A 266 -5.86 -20.22 -9.42
C GLY A 266 -5.58 -19.44 -10.69
N ASP A 267 -5.39 -20.14 -11.81
CA ASP A 267 -5.18 -19.53 -13.12
C ASP A 267 -6.44 -18.80 -13.60
N PHE A 268 -7.60 -19.43 -13.46
CA PHE A 268 -8.89 -18.80 -13.77
C PHE A 268 -9.08 -17.48 -13.00
N ILE A 269 -8.89 -17.48 -11.68
CA ILE A 269 -9.05 -16.27 -10.84
C ILE A 269 -8.02 -15.21 -11.25
N ARG A 270 -6.78 -15.61 -11.58
CA ARG A 270 -5.74 -14.67 -12.05
C ARG A 270 -6.15 -13.97 -13.33
N GLU A 271 -6.63 -14.72 -14.32
CA GLU A 271 -7.04 -14.16 -15.61
C GLU A 271 -8.28 -13.29 -15.45
N ALA A 272 -9.33 -13.78 -14.77
CA ALA A 272 -10.57 -13.05 -14.53
C ALA A 272 -10.32 -11.74 -13.74
N GLY A 273 -9.42 -11.78 -12.75
CA GLY A 273 -9.07 -10.63 -11.92
C GLY A 273 -7.97 -9.73 -12.49
N HIS A 274 -7.42 -10.06 -13.68
CA HIS A 274 -6.25 -9.37 -14.27
C HIS A 274 -5.10 -9.21 -13.27
N GLU A 275 -4.80 -10.29 -12.53
CA GLU A 275 -3.87 -10.27 -11.40
C GLU A 275 -2.41 -10.31 -11.85
N TYR A 276 -1.96 -9.18 -12.38
CA TYR A 276 -0.60 -8.92 -12.83
C TYR A 276 -0.05 -7.64 -12.18
N GLY A 277 1.24 -7.62 -11.92
CA GLY A 277 1.91 -6.44 -11.35
C GLY A 277 1.78 -5.23 -12.28
N THR A 278 1.36 -4.10 -11.77
CA THR A 278 1.16 -2.87 -12.57
C THR A 278 2.44 -2.43 -13.27
N VAL A 279 3.58 -2.52 -12.59
CA VAL A 279 4.89 -2.11 -13.10
C VAL A 279 5.63 -3.29 -13.74
N THR A 280 5.72 -4.42 -13.04
CA THR A 280 6.55 -5.57 -13.44
C THR A 280 5.87 -6.52 -14.40
N LYS A 281 4.55 -6.44 -14.56
CA LYS A 281 3.73 -7.38 -15.34
C LYS A 281 3.85 -8.85 -14.88
N ARG A 282 4.48 -9.11 -13.73
CA ARG A 282 4.58 -10.45 -13.17
C ARG A 282 3.21 -10.95 -12.72
N PRO A 283 2.87 -12.23 -12.98
CA PRO A 283 1.65 -12.83 -12.47
C PRO A 283 1.66 -12.82 -10.94
N ARG A 284 0.55 -12.43 -10.34
CA ARG A 284 0.37 -12.54 -8.90
C ARG A 284 0.04 -13.98 -8.51
N ARG A 285 0.51 -14.39 -7.35
CA ARG A 285 0.12 -15.64 -6.70
C ARG A 285 -1.31 -15.48 -6.19
N ILE A 286 -2.15 -16.47 -6.39
CA ILE A 286 -3.58 -16.44 -6.07
C ILE A 286 -3.89 -17.51 -5.02
N GLY A 287 -4.81 -17.21 -4.13
CA GLY A 287 -5.31 -18.14 -3.13
C GLY A 287 -6.78 -17.88 -2.77
N TRP A 288 -7.40 -18.84 -2.10
CA TRP A 288 -8.73 -18.65 -1.54
C TRP A 288 -8.74 -17.57 -0.47
N PHE A 289 -9.91 -16.98 -0.22
CA PHE A 289 -10.09 -16.02 0.88
C PHE A 289 -9.64 -16.64 2.21
N ASP A 290 -8.81 -15.90 2.94
CA ASP A 290 -8.20 -16.36 4.18
C ASP A 290 -8.71 -15.57 5.39
N SER A 291 -9.63 -16.18 6.14
CA SER A 291 -10.20 -15.52 7.32
C SER A 291 -9.24 -15.48 8.50
N VAL A 292 -8.18 -16.31 8.53
CA VAL A 292 -7.12 -16.23 9.56
C VAL A 292 -6.32 -14.95 9.38
N VAL A 293 -5.90 -14.67 8.15
CA VAL A 293 -5.23 -13.41 7.76
C VAL A 293 -6.12 -12.21 8.06
N MET A 294 -7.43 -12.30 7.74
CA MET A 294 -8.35 -11.19 7.96
C MET A 294 -8.62 -10.92 9.44
N ARG A 295 -8.71 -11.96 10.29
CA ARG A 295 -8.80 -11.79 11.74
C ARG A 295 -7.52 -11.20 12.33
N HIS A 296 -6.36 -11.59 11.81
CA HIS A 296 -5.10 -10.96 12.16
C HIS A 296 -5.12 -9.46 11.79
N SER A 297 -5.49 -9.13 10.56
CA SER A 297 -5.60 -7.75 10.07
C SER A 297 -6.59 -6.91 10.91
N LYS A 298 -7.75 -7.49 11.27
CA LYS A 298 -8.72 -6.86 12.17
C LYS A 298 -8.07 -6.51 13.51
N ARG A 299 -7.35 -7.44 14.11
CA ARG A 299 -6.72 -7.28 15.42
C ARG A 299 -5.65 -6.19 15.41
N VAL A 300 -4.73 -6.23 14.43
CA VAL A 300 -3.55 -5.33 14.41
C VAL A 300 -3.87 -3.93 13.89
N SER A 301 -4.94 -3.78 13.10
CA SER A 301 -5.38 -2.50 12.56
C SER A 301 -6.64 -1.95 13.21
N GLY A 302 -7.35 -2.74 14.05
CA GLY A 302 -8.60 -2.30 14.65
C GLY A 302 -9.69 -2.05 13.61
N LEU A 303 -9.85 -2.96 12.62
CA LEU A 303 -10.81 -2.77 11.53
C LEU A 303 -12.23 -2.61 12.07
N THR A 304 -12.90 -1.55 11.68
CA THR A 304 -14.30 -1.26 11.99
C THR A 304 -15.24 -1.68 10.87
N ASN A 305 -14.77 -1.62 9.62
CA ASN A 305 -15.54 -1.90 8.41
C ASN A 305 -14.66 -2.60 7.38
N LEU A 306 -15.30 -3.35 6.46
CA LEU A 306 -14.65 -3.95 5.29
C LEU A 306 -15.18 -3.34 3.99
N CYS A 307 -14.28 -3.19 3.03
CA CYS A 307 -14.56 -2.96 1.63
C CYS A 307 -14.15 -4.24 0.87
N LEU A 308 -15.13 -5.05 0.45
CA LEU A 308 -14.90 -6.33 -0.23
C LEU A 308 -14.91 -6.12 -1.74
N ASN A 309 -13.76 -6.23 -2.37
CA ASN A 309 -13.61 -5.98 -3.80
C ASN A 309 -13.55 -7.26 -4.62
N CYS A 310 -13.79 -7.13 -5.93
CA CYS A 310 -13.60 -8.19 -6.92
C CYS A 310 -14.46 -9.44 -6.67
N VAL A 311 -15.72 -9.25 -6.25
CA VAL A 311 -16.67 -10.37 -6.07
C VAL A 311 -17.02 -10.99 -7.42
N ASP A 312 -17.10 -10.17 -8.47
CA ASP A 312 -17.33 -10.57 -9.88
C ASP A 312 -16.29 -11.57 -10.41
N VAL A 313 -15.07 -11.51 -9.92
CA VAL A 313 -13.96 -12.38 -10.37
C VAL A 313 -14.22 -13.85 -10.07
N LEU A 314 -15.04 -14.16 -9.06
CA LEU A 314 -15.40 -15.53 -8.69
C LEU A 314 -16.60 -16.08 -9.47
N THR A 315 -17.24 -15.29 -10.32
CA THR A 315 -18.34 -15.71 -11.19
C THR A 315 -17.87 -16.82 -12.15
N GLY A 316 -18.64 -17.89 -12.24
CA GLY A 316 -18.32 -19.02 -13.12
C GLY A 316 -17.76 -20.24 -12.37
N LEU A 317 -17.36 -20.11 -11.11
CA LEU A 317 -16.94 -21.23 -10.28
C LEU A 317 -18.14 -22.02 -9.78
N ASP A 318 -18.02 -23.36 -9.72
CA ASP A 318 -19.04 -24.24 -9.14
C ASP A 318 -18.99 -24.19 -7.61
N GLU A 319 -17.79 -24.17 -7.08
CA GLU A 319 -17.50 -24.13 -5.64
C GLU A 319 -16.48 -23.04 -5.32
N ILE A 320 -16.66 -22.41 -4.19
CA ILE A 320 -15.76 -21.40 -3.63
C ILE A 320 -15.36 -21.84 -2.23
N LYS A 321 -14.09 -21.68 -1.86
CA LYS A 321 -13.60 -22.08 -0.54
C LYS A 321 -13.15 -20.87 0.26
N ILE A 322 -13.45 -20.91 1.57
CA ILE A 322 -12.95 -19.94 2.56
C ILE A 322 -12.07 -20.71 3.54
N CYS A 323 -10.84 -20.26 3.74
CA CYS A 323 -10.01 -20.77 4.81
C CYS A 323 -10.51 -20.23 6.15
N THR A 324 -10.95 -21.14 7.01
CA THR A 324 -11.55 -20.81 8.32
C THR A 324 -10.55 -20.93 9.48
N ALA A 325 -9.53 -21.77 9.31
CA ALA A 325 -8.46 -22.02 10.29
C ALA A 325 -7.26 -22.65 9.58
N TYR A 326 -6.16 -22.81 10.31
CA TYR A 326 -5.05 -23.66 9.88
C TYR A 326 -4.92 -24.90 10.78
N GLU A 327 -4.40 -25.98 10.21
CA GLU A 327 -3.86 -27.10 10.96
C GLU A 327 -2.35 -26.94 11.06
N LEU A 328 -1.83 -26.93 12.26
CA LEU A 328 -0.40 -26.89 12.55
C LEU A 328 -0.06 -27.97 13.57
N ASN A 329 0.84 -28.92 13.20
CA ASN A 329 1.26 -30.04 14.05
C ASN A 329 0.10 -30.91 14.59
N GLY A 330 -0.99 -31.04 13.82
CA GLY A 330 -2.19 -31.80 14.19
C GLY A 330 -3.20 -31.00 15.04
N GLU A 331 -2.89 -29.77 15.38
CA GLU A 331 -3.80 -28.87 16.12
C GLU A 331 -4.43 -27.82 15.19
N LYS A 332 -5.70 -27.52 15.44
CA LYS A 332 -6.42 -26.47 14.73
C LYS A 332 -6.16 -25.11 15.37
N ILE A 333 -5.59 -24.18 14.60
CA ILE A 333 -5.30 -22.83 15.07
C ILE A 333 -6.11 -21.78 14.30
N TYR A 334 -6.46 -20.67 14.96
CA TYR A 334 -7.25 -19.56 14.42
C TYR A 334 -6.47 -18.24 14.36
N HIS A 335 -5.22 -18.24 14.79
CA HIS A 335 -4.32 -17.10 14.76
C HIS A 335 -3.22 -17.30 13.71
N TYR A 336 -2.69 -16.21 13.22
CA TYR A 336 -1.62 -16.19 12.24
C TYR A 336 -0.27 -16.40 12.92
N PRO A 337 0.51 -17.46 12.61
CA PRO A 337 1.82 -17.69 13.19
C PRO A 337 2.84 -16.61 12.81
N ALA A 338 3.68 -16.19 13.75
CA ALA A 338 4.78 -15.27 13.50
C ALA A 338 6.01 -15.96 12.87
N SER A 339 6.19 -17.25 13.16
CA SER A 339 7.30 -18.05 12.62
C SER A 339 7.03 -18.43 11.16
N LEU A 340 7.96 -18.12 10.26
CA LEU A 340 7.86 -18.58 8.86
C LEU A 340 7.80 -20.10 8.75
N LYS A 341 8.60 -20.81 9.56
CA LYS A 341 8.61 -22.27 9.58
C LYS A 341 7.26 -22.84 9.97
N GLU A 342 6.60 -22.26 10.97
CA GLU A 342 5.26 -22.65 11.35
C GLU A 342 4.24 -22.30 10.28
N LEU A 343 4.34 -21.12 9.68
CA LEU A 343 3.45 -20.68 8.63
C LEU A 343 3.55 -21.54 7.37
N GLU A 344 4.75 -21.98 7.00
CA GLU A 344 5.00 -22.92 5.91
C GLU A 344 4.44 -24.31 6.20
N ALA A 345 4.41 -24.73 7.48
CA ALA A 345 3.85 -25.98 7.92
C ALA A 345 2.31 -25.95 8.06
N CYS A 346 1.70 -24.78 8.05
CA CYS A 346 0.26 -24.62 8.14
C CYS A 346 -0.45 -25.21 6.93
N LYS A 347 -1.48 -26.04 7.21
CA LYS A 347 -2.41 -26.54 6.21
C LYS A 347 -3.74 -25.80 6.35
N PRO A 348 -4.27 -25.17 5.30
CA PRO A 348 -5.54 -24.47 5.40
C PRO A 348 -6.69 -25.44 5.58
N ILE A 349 -7.60 -25.12 6.52
CA ILE A 349 -8.86 -25.81 6.72
C ILE A 349 -9.93 -24.98 6.03
N TYR A 350 -10.59 -25.58 5.05
CA TYR A 350 -11.57 -24.91 4.22
C TYR A 350 -13.01 -25.24 4.60
N GLU A 351 -13.85 -24.24 4.48
CA GLU A 351 -15.29 -24.36 4.30
C GLU A 351 -15.58 -24.18 2.81
N THR A 352 -16.32 -25.13 2.23
CA THR A 352 -16.74 -25.08 0.83
C THR A 352 -18.15 -24.52 0.75
N MET A 353 -18.34 -23.54 -0.14
CA MET A 353 -19.62 -22.92 -0.43
C MET A 353 -19.96 -23.07 -1.91
N PRO A 354 -21.24 -23.13 -2.29
CA PRO A 354 -21.62 -23.14 -3.69
C PRO A 354 -21.23 -21.79 -4.35
N GLY A 355 -20.74 -21.87 -5.57
CA GLY A 355 -20.45 -20.70 -6.39
C GLY A 355 -21.70 -20.15 -7.10
N TRP A 356 -21.48 -19.22 -8.02
CA TRP A 356 -22.55 -18.64 -8.86
C TRP A 356 -22.07 -18.50 -10.30
N LYS A 357 -23.03 -18.53 -11.25
CA LYS A 357 -22.78 -18.44 -12.69
C LYS A 357 -23.30 -17.15 -13.30
N GLU A 358 -24.19 -16.48 -12.60
CA GLU A 358 -24.85 -15.29 -13.07
C GLU A 358 -23.86 -14.12 -13.16
N ASP A 359 -23.97 -13.32 -14.22
CA ASP A 359 -23.23 -12.06 -14.34
C ASP A 359 -23.74 -11.05 -13.30
N ILE A 360 -22.90 -10.73 -12.32
CA ILE A 360 -23.20 -9.80 -11.24
C ILE A 360 -22.73 -8.38 -11.51
N THR A 361 -22.09 -8.09 -12.66
CA THR A 361 -21.43 -6.81 -12.94
C THR A 361 -22.39 -5.61 -12.97
N LYS A 362 -23.70 -5.86 -13.07
CA LYS A 362 -24.76 -4.84 -13.06
C LYS A 362 -25.51 -4.73 -11.73
N CYS A 363 -25.24 -5.59 -10.75
CA CYS A 363 -25.89 -5.55 -9.45
C CYS A 363 -25.54 -4.27 -8.70
N LYS A 364 -26.52 -3.66 -8.05
CA LYS A 364 -26.40 -2.38 -7.31
C LYS A 364 -26.67 -2.52 -5.81
N THR A 365 -27.30 -3.60 -5.41
CA THR A 365 -27.66 -3.90 -4.02
C THR A 365 -27.26 -5.34 -3.67
N LEU A 366 -27.29 -5.71 -2.40
CA LEU A 366 -27.09 -7.10 -2.00
C LEU A 366 -28.21 -8.01 -2.53
N GLU A 367 -29.43 -7.47 -2.60
CA GLU A 367 -30.62 -8.19 -3.03
C GLU A 367 -30.55 -8.55 -4.53
N ASP A 368 -29.84 -7.76 -5.34
CA ASP A 368 -29.64 -8.03 -6.77
C ASP A 368 -28.69 -9.21 -7.01
N LEU A 369 -27.84 -9.53 -6.02
CA LEU A 369 -26.88 -10.62 -6.14
C LEU A 369 -27.59 -11.99 -6.07
N PRO A 370 -27.07 -13.01 -6.78
CA PRO A 370 -27.46 -14.39 -6.56
C PRO A 370 -27.33 -14.78 -5.07
N GLU A 371 -28.18 -15.67 -4.60
CA GLU A 371 -28.20 -16.10 -3.20
C GLU A 371 -26.82 -16.59 -2.72
N ASN A 372 -26.12 -17.36 -3.55
CA ASN A 372 -24.80 -17.87 -3.20
C ASN A 372 -23.75 -16.75 -3.04
N ALA A 373 -23.78 -15.71 -3.88
CA ALA A 373 -22.89 -14.56 -3.76
C ALA A 373 -23.19 -13.74 -2.49
N ARG A 374 -24.47 -13.54 -2.15
CA ARG A 374 -24.87 -12.91 -0.88
C ARG A 374 -24.39 -13.72 0.32
N ASN A 375 -24.63 -15.03 0.31
CA ASN A 375 -24.22 -15.93 1.38
C ASN A 375 -22.70 -15.91 1.58
N TYR A 376 -21.92 -15.82 0.50
CA TYR A 376 -20.48 -15.67 0.56
C TYR A 376 -20.04 -14.37 1.25
N ILE A 377 -20.65 -13.24 0.91
CA ILE A 377 -20.36 -11.94 1.55
C ILE A 377 -20.72 -11.99 3.04
N HIS A 378 -21.88 -12.51 3.39
CA HIS A 378 -22.30 -12.67 4.78
C HIS A 378 -21.37 -13.59 5.56
N ARG A 379 -20.95 -14.69 4.93
CA ARG A 379 -20.04 -15.63 5.59
C ARG A 379 -18.66 -15.03 5.88
N ILE A 380 -18.14 -14.24 4.97
CA ILE A 380 -16.90 -13.45 5.20
C ILE A 380 -17.09 -12.52 6.41
N GLN A 381 -18.19 -11.78 6.45
CA GLN A 381 -18.50 -10.87 7.54
C GLN A 381 -18.53 -11.60 8.89
N ASP A 382 -19.20 -12.75 8.96
CA ASP A 382 -19.30 -13.57 10.17
C ASP A 382 -17.94 -14.10 10.63
N LEU A 383 -17.14 -14.67 9.70
CA LEU A 383 -15.83 -15.25 10.01
C LEU A 383 -14.81 -14.21 10.46
N VAL A 384 -14.86 -13.02 9.89
CA VAL A 384 -13.95 -11.92 10.25
C VAL A 384 -14.49 -11.14 11.46
N GLY A 385 -15.80 -11.14 11.65
CA GLY A 385 -16.50 -10.38 12.69
C GLY A 385 -16.37 -8.86 12.47
N VAL A 386 -16.40 -8.42 11.21
CA VAL A 386 -16.37 -7.01 10.80
C VAL A 386 -17.38 -6.81 9.68
N LYS A 387 -18.19 -5.74 9.78
CA LYS A 387 -19.24 -5.46 8.83
C LYS A 387 -18.68 -5.07 7.46
N VAL A 388 -19.22 -5.66 6.41
CA VAL A 388 -18.96 -5.25 5.03
C VAL A 388 -19.78 -3.99 4.75
N SER A 389 -19.12 -2.86 4.56
CA SER A 389 -19.76 -1.57 4.27
C SER A 389 -19.84 -1.26 2.78
N THR A 390 -18.98 -1.88 1.99
CA THR A 390 -19.01 -1.76 0.52
C THR A 390 -18.58 -3.07 -0.11
N PHE A 391 -19.10 -3.36 -1.30
CA PHE A 391 -18.58 -4.45 -2.15
C PHE A 391 -18.49 -3.99 -3.61
N SER A 392 -17.54 -4.55 -4.37
CA SER A 392 -17.46 -4.27 -5.80
C SER A 392 -17.74 -5.50 -6.66
N VAL A 393 -18.39 -5.25 -7.78
CA VAL A 393 -18.79 -6.23 -8.80
C VAL A 393 -18.16 -5.92 -10.17
N GLY A 394 -17.05 -5.22 -10.16
CA GLY A 394 -16.27 -4.85 -11.34
C GLY A 394 -15.26 -3.75 -11.03
N PRO A 395 -14.42 -3.38 -12.02
CA PRO A 395 -13.32 -2.42 -11.84
C PRO A 395 -13.76 -0.96 -11.79
N ASP A 396 -14.95 -0.65 -12.32
CA ASP A 396 -15.41 0.73 -12.40
C ASP A 396 -15.94 1.26 -11.07
N ARG A 397 -15.83 2.57 -10.87
CA ARG A 397 -16.36 3.24 -9.68
C ARG A 397 -17.84 2.95 -9.47
N ASP A 398 -18.63 2.94 -10.53
CA ASP A 398 -20.07 2.73 -10.47
C ASP A 398 -20.45 1.27 -10.21
N GLN A 399 -19.48 0.37 -10.17
CA GLN A 399 -19.60 -1.03 -9.79
C GLN A 399 -19.19 -1.27 -8.33
N THR A 400 -18.93 -0.20 -7.56
CA THR A 400 -18.75 -0.25 -6.11
C THR A 400 -20.05 0.13 -5.43
N ASN A 401 -20.65 -0.83 -4.72
CA ASN A 401 -21.93 -0.69 -4.04
C ASN A 401 -21.72 -0.35 -2.56
N VAL A 402 -22.43 0.65 -2.07
CA VAL A 402 -22.32 1.13 -0.68
C VAL A 402 -23.48 0.57 0.13
N LEU A 403 -23.20 -0.27 1.12
CA LEU A 403 -24.17 -0.83 2.04
C LEU A 403 -24.31 0.05 3.30
N GLU A 404 -23.22 0.69 3.70
CA GLU A 404 -23.19 1.59 4.84
C GLU A 404 -22.27 2.79 4.54
N ASN A 405 -22.78 3.98 4.78
CA ASN A 405 -21.96 5.18 4.69
C ASN A 405 -21.04 5.29 5.90
N VAL A 406 -19.76 4.95 5.71
CA VAL A 406 -18.75 5.01 6.77
C VAL A 406 -18.50 6.43 7.31
N TRP A 407 -18.98 7.47 6.62
CA TRP A 407 -18.88 8.87 7.02
C TRP A 407 -20.09 9.38 7.83
N ALA A 408 -21.16 8.61 7.94
CA ALA A 408 -22.43 9.08 8.53
C ALA A 408 -22.40 9.25 10.06
N GLN A 409 -21.33 8.84 10.74
CA GLN A 409 -21.20 8.86 12.21
C GLN A 409 -19.86 9.44 12.68
N ILE A 410 -19.33 10.37 11.93
CA ILE A 410 -18.09 11.07 12.28
C ILE A 410 -18.38 12.52 12.60
#